data_41e2025d4092b8a3bdc4cfed13809529
#
_entry.id   41e2025d4092b8a3bdc4cfed13809529
#
_cell.length_a   1.000
_cell.length_b   1.000
_cell.length_c   1.000
_cell.angle_alpha   90.00
_cell.angle_beta   90.00
_cell.angle_gamma   90.00
#
_symmetry.space_group_name_H-M   'P 1'
#
loop_
_entity.id
_entity.type
_entity.pdbx_description
1 polymer ?
#
loop_
_entity_poly.entity_id
_entity_poly.type
_entity_poly.pdbx_seq_one_letter_code
_entity_poly.pdbx_strand_id
1 'polypeptide(L)'
;MKHLHFEPEADGFYGAYWESKTPSDTAMIAMLGDDPEDYMGKTCVKWLHTYGINVMSMSPGKKNYSHHNYPLERIGSAIEWLKSHGNKKIGIVGASTTATVALVAASHYHDITLTIALTPSDFVWQGFAQGKRDGCKEWPIENESIVSIGGKPVPFMPFVYKHPEYWQKIAKASKEHGDSTYSKDVFDDSEAAGLLKEEHFIPVENIGGKLVLVGAEDDSLWDTAKYIRRMDNR
;
A
#
# COMPACT_ATOMS: atom_id res chain seq x y z
N MET A 1 10.55 -2.86 23.11
CA MET A 1 9.12 -3.10 23.40
C MET A 1 8.86 -4.58 23.18
N LYS A 2 8.10 -5.23 24.05
CA LYS A 2 7.64 -6.61 23.81
C LYS A 2 6.62 -6.58 22.69
N HIS A 3 6.70 -7.49 21.73
CA HIS A 3 5.76 -7.59 20.61
C HIS A 3 5.55 -9.06 20.27
N LEU A 4 4.47 -9.35 19.57
CA LEU A 4 4.18 -10.63 18.96
C LEU A 4 4.57 -10.57 17.50
N HIS A 5 5.09 -11.66 16.96
CA HIS A 5 5.49 -11.78 15.56
C HIS A 5 4.58 -12.79 14.85
N PHE A 6 4.24 -12.51 13.59
CA PHE A 6 3.32 -13.31 12.78
C PHE A 6 3.98 -13.71 11.46
N GLU A 7 3.77 -14.96 11.06
CA GLU A 7 4.29 -15.54 9.84
C GLU A 7 3.12 -15.98 8.91
N PRO A 8 3.24 -15.77 7.60
CA PRO A 8 2.15 -16.04 6.66
C PRO A 8 1.60 -17.47 6.71
N GLU A 9 2.48 -18.46 6.90
CA GLU A 9 2.13 -19.87 6.89
C GLU A 9 1.37 -20.30 8.15
N ALA A 10 1.66 -19.66 9.29
CA ALA A 10 1.06 -19.99 10.58
C ALA A 10 -0.14 -19.09 10.91
N ASP A 11 -0.05 -17.81 10.57
CA ASP A 11 -0.97 -16.78 11.05
C ASP A 11 -1.81 -16.16 9.93
N GLY A 12 -1.51 -16.48 8.67
CA GLY A 12 -2.20 -15.95 7.49
C GLY A 12 -1.72 -14.57 7.04
N PHE A 13 -0.78 -13.93 7.76
CA PHE A 13 -0.19 -12.65 7.40
C PHE A 13 1.21 -12.47 7.99
N TYR A 14 2.01 -11.57 7.41
CA TYR A 14 3.32 -11.21 7.91
C TYR A 14 3.25 -9.87 8.67
N GLY A 15 3.58 -9.89 9.96
CA GLY A 15 3.43 -8.71 10.79
C GLY A 15 4.02 -8.82 12.18
N ALA A 16 3.89 -7.72 12.93
CA ALA A 16 4.25 -7.65 14.34
C ALA A 16 3.23 -6.81 15.11
N TYR A 17 2.71 -7.31 16.21
CA TYR A 17 1.78 -6.59 17.07
C TYR A 17 2.49 -5.99 18.28
N TRP A 18 2.28 -4.70 18.47
CA TRP A 18 2.86 -3.88 19.51
C TRP A 18 1.75 -3.32 20.37
N GLU A 19 1.63 -3.84 21.59
CA GLU A 19 0.64 -3.36 22.54
C GLU A 19 1.06 -2.00 23.13
N SER A 20 0.13 -1.07 23.18
CA SER A 20 0.33 0.23 23.85
C SER A 20 0.58 0.04 25.35
N LYS A 21 1.40 0.91 25.94
CA LYS A 21 1.61 0.92 27.40
C LYS A 21 0.35 1.32 28.16
N THR A 22 -0.52 2.10 27.55
CA THR A 22 -1.83 2.49 28.09
C THR A 22 -2.87 1.51 27.55
N PRO A 23 -3.71 0.91 28.40
CA PRO A 23 -4.78 0.03 27.94
C PRO A 23 -5.63 0.70 26.87
N SER A 24 -5.84 0.03 25.75
CA SER A 24 -6.55 0.56 24.58
C SER A 24 -7.36 -0.52 23.90
N ASP A 25 -8.54 -0.15 23.41
CA ASP A 25 -9.36 -0.96 22.52
C ASP A 25 -9.29 -0.47 21.06
N THR A 26 -8.30 0.37 20.77
CA THR A 26 -8.06 0.95 19.43
C THR A 26 -6.74 0.44 18.89
N ALA A 27 -6.75 -0.05 17.67
CA ALA A 27 -5.57 -0.50 16.95
C ALA A 27 -5.43 0.17 15.58
N MET A 28 -4.18 0.29 15.12
CA MET A 28 -3.84 0.73 13.76
C MET A 28 -3.05 -0.37 13.06
N ILE A 29 -3.52 -0.81 11.89
CA ILE A 29 -2.72 -1.58 10.94
C ILE A 29 -1.79 -0.60 10.25
N ALA A 30 -0.48 -0.79 10.34
CA ALA A 30 0.53 0.11 9.79
C ALA A 30 1.35 -0.59 8.70
N MET A 31 1.25 -0.09 7.47
CA MET A 31 1.96 -0.60 6.28
C MET A 31 2.90 0.48 5.75
N LEU A 32 3.97 0.78 6.50
CA LEU A 32 4.87 1.92 6.22
C LEU A 32 6.32 1.52 5.93
N GLY A 33 6.67 0.26 6.01
CA GLY A 33 8.03 -0.22 5.81
C GLY A 33 8.09 -1.47 4.93
N ASP A 34 9.30 -1.84 4.54
CA ASP A 34 9.56 -3.07 3.79
C ASP A 34 9.54 -4.32 4.69
N ASP A 35 9.66 -4.10 5.99
CA ASP A 35 9.56 -5.12 7.03
C ASP A 35 8.78 -4.58 8.23
N PRO A 36 7.92 -5.38 8.89
CA PRO A 36 7.13 -4.92 10.05
C PRO A 36 7.96 -4.36 11.20
N GLU A 37 9.23 -4.76 11.28
CA GLU A 37 10.14 -4.39 12.35
C GLU A 37 11.30 -3.49 11.89
N ASP A 38 11.24 -2.95 10.68
CA ASP A 38 12.25 -2.01 10.20
C ASP A 38 12.17 -0.63 10.89
N TYR A 39 13.01 0.29 10.44
CA TYR A 39 13.04 1.64 11.00
C TYR A 39 11.72 2.39 10.82
N MET A 40 11.07 2.28 9.66
CA MET A 40 9.81 2.96 9.35
C MET A 40 8.67 2.36 10.18
N GLY A 41 8.55 1.04 10.22
CA GLY A 41 7.59 0.34 11.06
C GLY A 41 7.72 0.72 12.53
N LYS A 42 8.92 0.66 13.09
CA LYS A 42 9.19 1.04 14.49
C LYS A 42 8.95 2.52 14.78
N THR A 43 9.19 3.41 13.82
CA THR A 43 8.91 4.84 13.96
C THR A 43 7.40 5.09 14.02
N CYS A 44 6.63 4.43 13.17
CA CYS A 44 5.17 4.49 13.20
C CYS A 44 4.62 3.96 14.53
N VAL A 45 5.14 2.83 15.02
CA VAL A 45 4.76 2.28 16.33
C VAL A 45 5.00 3.31 17.44
N LYS A 46 6.16 3.94 17.49
CA LYS A 46 6.47 4.98 18.48
C LYS A 46 5.49 6.14 18.41
N TRP A 47 5.21 6.61 17.19
CA TRP A 47 4.27 7.70 16.95
C TRP A 47 2.86 7.35 17.45
N LEU A 48 2.29 6.22 17.04
CA LEU A 48 0.94 5.81 17.43
C LEU A 48 0.83 5.50 18.93
N HIS A 49 1.87 4.96 19.55
CA HIS A 49 1.91 4.73 20.99
C HIS A 49 1.83 6.03 21.82
N THR A 50 2.22 7.19 21.26
CA THR A 50 2.03 8.47 21.97
C THR A 50 0.55 8.83 22.15
N TYR A 51 -0.32 8.23 21.32
CA TYR A 51 -1.78 8.39 21.39
C TYR A 51 -2.48 7.21 22.05
N GLY A 52 -1.74 6.26 22.63
CA GLY A 52 -2.31 5.08 23.29
C GLY A 52 -2.95 4.10 22.30
N ILE A 53 -2.47 4.02 21.07
CA ILE A 53 -3.01 3.15 20.02
C ILE A 53 -2.15 1.88 19.93
N ASN A 54 -2.78 0.70 19.94
CA ASN A 54 -2.13 -0.56 19.62
C ASN A 54 -1.75 -0.58 18.14
N VAL A 55 -0.65 -1.24 17.78
CA VAL A 55 -0.18 -1.23 16.39
C VAL A 55 0.04 -2.65 15.89
N MET A 56 -0.58 -2.99 14.77
CA MET A 56 -0.24 -4.14 13.94
C MET A 56 0.58 -3.63 12.75
N SER A 57 1.91 -3.68 12.88
CA SER A 57 2.80 -3.37 11.76
C SER A 57 2.82 -4.54 10.78
N MET A 58 2.56 -4.29 9.50
CA MET A 58 2.49 -5.31 8.45
C MET A 58 3.35 -4.92 7.26
N SER A 59 3.81 -5.93 6.52
CA SER A 59 4.49 -5.76 5.24
C SER A 59 3.92 -6.75 4.22
N PRO A 60 3.86 -6.39 2.92
CA PRO A 60 3.48 -7.31 1.85
C PRO A 60 4.40 -8.53 1.71
N GLY A 61 5.67 -8.41 2.07
CA GLY A 61 6.65 -9.48 1.92
C GLY A 61 7.66 -9.55 3.05
N LYS A 62 8.31 -10.69 3.19
CA LYS A 62 9.31 -10.96 4.24
C LYS A 62 10.72 -10.54 3.85
N LYS A 63 11.08 -10.69 2.58
CA LYS A 63 12.33 -10.26 1.96
C LYS A 63 12.07 -10.07 0.47
N ASN A 64 12.88 -9.24 -0.21
CA ASN A 64 12.69 -8.95 -1.62
C ASN A 64 11.27 -8.45 -1.89
N TYR A 65 10.91 -7.41 -1.19
CA TYR A 65 9.63 -6.75 -1.29
C TYR A 65 9.21 -6.56 -2.75
N SER A 66 8.06 -7.08 -3.09
CA SER A 66 7.46 -6.95 -4.40
C SER A 66 5.99 -6.61 -4.25
N HIS A 67 5.52 -5.69 -5.07
CA HIS A 67 4.13 -5.26 -5.07
C HIS A 67 3.37 -5.96 -6.19
N HIS A 68 3.10 -7.26 -6.00
CA HIS A 68 2.29 -8.00 -6.96
C HIS A 68 1.40 -9.02 -6.27
N ASN A 69 0.15 -9.03 -6.65
CA ASN A 69 -0.90 -9.92 -6.16
C ASN A 69 -0.88 -10.11 -4.63
N TYR A 70 -0.64 -9.00 -3.89
CA TYR A 70 -0.71 -9.07 -2.42
C TYR A 70 -2.12 -9.53 -2.01
N PRO A 71 -2.25 -10.66 -1.29
CA PRO A 71 -3.57 -11.15 -0.91
C PRO A 71 -4.21 -10.22 0.12
N LEU A 72 -5.32 -9.59 -0.25
CA LEU A 72 -6.04 -8.67 0.63
C LEU A 72 -6.55 -9.37 1.90
N GLU A 73 -6.77 -10.67 1.82
CA GLU A 73 -7.16 -11.56 2.92
C GLU A 73 -6.18 -11.51 4.10
N ARG A 74 -4.92 -11.17 3.87
CA ARG A 74 -3.93 -10.98 4.93
C ARG A 74 -4.29 -9.84 5.86
N ILE A 75 -4.85 -8.76 5.30
CA ILE A 75 -5.38 -7.64 6.10
C ILE A 75 -6.64 -8.10 6.84
N GLY A 76 -7.52 -8.86 6.19
CA GLY A 76 -8.67 -9.48 6.83
C GLY A 76 -8.30 -10.35 8.04
N SER A 77 -7.30 -11.21 7.89
CA SER A 77 -6.78 -12.05 8.99
C SER A 77 -6.25 -11.20 10.16
N ALA A 78 -5.53 -10.12 9.86
CA ALA A 78 -5.05 -9.19 10.89
C ALA A 78 -6.22 -8.47 11.61
N ILE A 79 -7.26 -8.06 10.88
CA ILE A 79 -8.47 -7.46 11.47
C ILE A 79 -9.14 -8.46 12.43
N GLU A 80 -9.36 -9.69 12.02
CA GLU A 80 -9.98 -10.71 12.86
C GLU A 80 -9.13 -11.03 14.10
N TRP A 81 -7.80 -11.08 13.93
CA TRP A 81 -6.90 -11.25 15.07
C TRP A 81 -7.02 -10.08 16.05
N LEU A 82 -7.01 -8.83 15.56
CA LEU A 82 -7.15 -7.64 16.39
C LEU A 82 -8.48 -7.63 17.15
N LYS A 83 -9.59 -7.98 16.50
CA LYS A 83 -10.92 -8.06 17.12
C LYS A 83 -10.94 -9.12 18.21
N SER A 84 -10.39 -10.30 17.97
CA SER A 84 -10.32 -11.39 18.97
C SER A 84 -9.45 -11.05 20.17
N HIS A 85 -8.55 -10.05 20.04
CA HIS A 85 -7.69 -9.53 21.11
C HIS A 85 -8.21 -8.20 21.72
N GLY A 86 -9.51 -7.92 21.60
CA GLY A 86 -10.19 -6.85 22.30
C GLY A 86 -10.13 -5.48 21.62
N ASN A 87 -9.57 -5.37 20.43
CA ASN A 87 -9.57 -4.11 19.68
C ASN A 87 -10.93 -3.91 18.99
N LYS A 88 -11.65 -2.85 19.37
CA LYS A 88 -12.99 -2.52 18.85
C LYS A 88 -12.97 -1.50 17.73
N LYS A 89 -11.93 -0.66 17.70
CA LYS A 89 -11.72 0.38 16.70
C LYS A 89 -10.44 0.06 15.94
N ILE A 90 -10.55 -0.16 14.65
CA ILE A 90 -9.43 -0.54 13.81
C ILE A 90 -9.27 0.52 12.72
N GLY A 91 -8.06 1.07 12.62
CA GLY A 91 -7.65 1.91 11.50
C GLY A 91 -6.58 1.25 10.66
N ILE A 92 -6.32 1.84 9.50
CA ILE A 92 -5.20 1.44 8.63
C ILE A 92 -4.43 2.68 8.17
N VAL A 93 -3.11 2.60 8.14
CA VAL A 93 -2.24 3.60 7.52
C VAL A 93 -1.28 2.92 6.56
N GLY A 94 -1.17 3.49 5.37
CA GLY A 94 -0.22 3.05 4.34
C GLY A 94 0.48 4.24 3.69
N ALA A 95 1.61 3.97 3.04
CA ALA A 95 2.36 4.97 2.29
C ALA A 95 2.72 4.45 0.90
N SER A 96 2.68 5.33 -0.12
CA SER A 96 3.03 4.97 -1.49
C SER A 96 2.15 3.80 -1.98
N THR A 97 2.70 2.74 -2.52
CA THR A 97 1.95 1.56 -2.97
C THR A 97 1.07 0.96 -1.88
N THR A 98 1.56 0.91 -0.63
CA THR A 98 0.75 0.38 0.47
C THR A 98 -0.37 1.34 0.91
N ALA A 99 -0.30 2.63 0.58
CA ALA A 99 -1.44 3.54 0.73
C ALA A 99 -2.59 3.15 -0.21
N THR A 100 -2.26 2.80 -1.44
CA THR A 100 -3.25 2.28 -2.42
C THR A 100 -3.85 0.96 -1.94
N VAL A 101 -3.02 0.03 -1.42
CA VAL A 101 -3.51 -1.21 -0.81
C VAL A 101 -4.42 -0.93 0.40
N ALA A 102 -4.08 0.06 1.23
CA ALA A 102 -4.90 0.46 2.37
C ALA A 102 -6.27 1.02 1.95
N LEU A 103 -6.34 1.78 0.86
CA LEU A 103 -7.61 2.26 0.29
C LEU A 103 -8.46 1.11 -0.24
N VAL A 104 -7.87 0.15 -0.97
CA VAL A 104 -8.57 -1.06 -1.42
C VAL A 104 -9.06 -1.87 -0.22
N ALA A 105 -8.25 -2.03 0.82
CA ALA A 105 -8.66 -2.73 2.04
C ALA A 105 -9.85 -2.05 2.72
N ALA A 106 -9.80 -0.72 2.88
CA ALA A 106 -10.86 0.04 3.53
C ALA A 106 -12.18 0.05 2.73
N SER A 107 -12.11 0.02 1.39
CA SER A 107 -13.30 -0.11 0.55
C SER A 107 -13.93 -1.51 0.60
N HIS A 108 -13.17 -2.52 1.04
CA HIS A 108 -13.59 -3.92 1.12
C HIS A 108 -13.97 -4.35 2.55
N TYR A 109 -13.22 -3.91 3.57
CA TYR A 109 -13.41 -4.28 4.97
C TYR A 109 -14.04 -3.12 5.76
N HIS A 110 -15.34 -3.19 6.02
CA HIS A 110 -16.08 -2.15 6.75
C HIS A 110 -15.74 -2.05 8.25
N ASP A 111 -14.96 -2.99 8.78
CA ASP A 111 -14.40 -2.91 10.15
C ASP A 111 -13.32 -1.82 10.28
N ILE A 112 -12.79 -1.32 9.17
CA ILE A 112 -11.80 -0.22 9.15
C ILE A 112 -12.55 1.10 9.31
N THR A 113 -12.33 1.76 10.46
CA THR A 113 -13.03 3.01 10.84
C THR A 113 -12.23 4.28 10.60
N LEU A 114 -10.95 4.14 10.29
CA LEU A 114 -10.03 5.24 9.92
C LEU A 114 -9.03 4.73 8.89
N THR A 115 -8.91 5.43 7.79
CA THR A 115 -7.89 5.18 6.77
C THR A 115 -7.02 6.40 6.60
N ILE A 116 -5.71 6.25 6.71
CA ILE A 116 -4.71 7.29 6.43
C ILE A 116 -3.88 6.81 5.26
N ALA A 117 -4.01 7.47 4.13
CA ALA A 117 -3.27 7.14 2.91
C ALA A 117 -2.29 8.27 2.57
N LEU A 118 -0.99 7.94 2.67
CA LEU A 118 0.10 8.87 2.40
C LEU A 118 0.60 8.63 0.96
N THR A 119 0.50 9.64 0.11
CA THR A 119 0.87 9.60 -1.31
C THR A 119 0.22 8.43 -2.07
N PRO A 120 -1.11 8.24 -1.99
CA PRO A 120 -1.81 7.16 -2.66
C PRO A 120 -2.00 7.40 -4.16
N SER A 121 -2.35 6.36 -4.91
CA SER A 121 -3.10 6.47 -6.14
C SER A 121 -4.60 6.28 -5.88
N ASP A 122 -5.44 6.79 -6.78
CA ASP A 122 -6.89 6.58 -6.78
C ASP A 122 -7.31 5.37 -7.65
N PHE A 123 -6.36 4.68 -8.25
CA PHE A 123 -6.56 3.46 -9.02
C PHE A 123 -5.54 2.39 -8.67
N VAL A 124 -5.90 1.15 -8.95
CA VAL A 124 -4.99 0.01 -8.85
C VAL A 124 -4.19 -0.09 -10.15
N TRP A 125 -2.90 -0.39 -10.06
CA TRP A 125 -2.03 -0.58 -11.23
C TRP A 125 -1.40 -1.97 -11.28
N GLN A 126 -0.74 -2.24 -12.39
CA GLN A 126 -0.03 -3.49 -12.64
C GLN A 126 1.02 -3.77 -11.57
N GLY A 127 1.03 -5.00 -11.09
CA GLY A 127 2.03 -5.46 -10.12
C GLY A 127 3.45 -5.45 -10.71
N PHE A 128 4.42 -5.26 -9.83
CA PHE A 128 5.83 -5.25 -10.21
C PHE A 128 6.69 -5.97 -9.19
N ALA A 129 7.75 -6.60 -9.68
CA ALA A 129 8.80 -7.20 -8.85
C ALA A 129 9.96 -6.24 -8.72
N GLN A 130 10.59 -6.25 -7.55
CA GLN A 130 11.83 -5.54 -7.26
C GLN A 130 12.99 -6.52 -7.17
N GLY A 131 14.18 -6.04 -7.46
CA GLY A 131 15.41 -6.81 -7.43
C GLY A 131 16.24 -6.58 -8.69
N LYS A 132 17.32 -7.35 -8.86
CA LYS A 132 18.14 -7.28 -10.07
C LYS A 132 17.71 -8.36 -11.06
N ARG A 133 17.26 -7.93 -12.23
CA ARG A 133 17.00 -8.81 -13.36
C ARG A 133 17.53 -8.12 -14.62
N ASP A 134 18.47 -8.72 -15.31
CA ASP A 134 19.06 -8.18 -16.56
C ASP A 134 19.48 -6.70 -16.42
N GLY A 135 19.99 -6.31 -15.23
CA GLY A 135 20.34 -4.93 -14.91
C GLY A 135 19.17 -4.02 -14.53
N CYS A 136 17.94 -4.49 -14.62
CA CYS A 136 16.75 -3.74 -14.20
C CYS A 136 16.49 -3.92 -12.71
N LYS A 137 16.13 -2.82 -12.00
CA LYS A 137 15.76 -2.88 -10.58
C LYS A 137 14.31 -3.25 -10.36
N GLU A 138 13.45 -2.89 -11.32
CA GLU A 138 12.02 -3.15 -11.27
C GLU A 138 11.53 -3.63 -12.63
N TRP A 139 10.54 -4.48 -12.63
CA TRP A 139 9.85 -4.89 -13.86
C TRP A 139 8.36 -5.19 -13.56
N PRO A 140 7.45 -4.77 -14.46
CA PRO A 140 6.04 -5.11 -14.34
C PRO A 140 5.83 -6.61 -14.60
N ILE A 141 4.89 -7.20 -13.86
CA ILE A 141 4.50 -8.60 -14.02
C ILE A 141 3.20 -8.63 -14.81
N GLU A 142 3.22 -9.34 -15.94
CA GLU A 142 2.02 -9.45 -16.80
C GLU A 142 0.89 -10.17 -16.03
N ASN A 143 -0.33 -9.68 -16.23
CA ASN A 143 -1.56 -10.23 -15.65
C ASN A 143 -1.64 -10.25 -14.11
N GLU A 144 -0.80 -9.48 -13.44
CA GLU A 144 -0.85 -9.31 -12.00
C GLU A 144 -1.05 -7.84 -11.63
N SER A 145 -1.82 -7.58 -10.59
CA SER A 145 -1.95 -6.25 -9.99
C SER A 145 -1.11 -6.16 -8.71
N ILE A 146 -1.05 -4.98 -8.11
CA ILE A 146 -0.42 -4.83 -6.79
C ILE A 146 -1.15 -5.63 -5.69
N VAL A 147 -2.44 -5.91 -5.86
CA VAL A 147 -3.29 -6.56 -4.86
C VAL A 147 -4.21 -7.59 -5.50
N SER A 148 -4.53 -8.68 -4.78
CA SER A 148 -5.46 -9.72 -5.20
C SER A 148 -6.55 -9.97 -4.16
N ILE A 149 -7.70 -10.47 -4.61
CA ILE A 149 -8.81 -10.93 -3.78
C ILE A 149 -9.24 -12.31 -4.29
N GLY A 150 -9.36 -13.29 -3.39
CA GLY A 150 -9.69 -14.66 -3.76
C GLY A 150 -8.68 -15.27 -4.74
N GLY A 151 -7.42 -14.88 -4.64
CA GLY A 151 -6.35 -15.33 -5.52
C GLY A 151 -6.41 -14.77 -6.96
N LYS A 152 -7.28 -13.78 -7.22
CA LYS A 152 -7.40 -13.10 -8.52
C LYS A 152 -6.93 -11.66 -8.41
N PRO A 153 -6.19 -11.15 -9.41
CA PRO A 153 -5.85 -9.73 -9.47
C PRO A 153 -7.10 -8.86 -9.39
N VAL A 154 -7.05 -7.80 -8.58
CA VAL A 154 -8.06 -6.73 -8.66
C VAL A 154 -7.90 -6.04 -10.02
N PRO A 155 -8.98 -5.57 -10.68
CA PRO A 155 -8.87 -4.81 -11.93
C PRO A 155 -7.84 -3.69 -11.80
N PHE A 156 -6.96 -3.53 -12.79
CA PHE A 156 -5.81 -2.64 -12.69
C PHE A 156 -5.43 -2.01 -14.02
N MET A 157 -4.85 -0.82 -13.98
CA MET A 157 -4.24 -0.18 -15.13
C MET A 157 -2.92 -0.87 -15.45
N PRO A 158 -2.75 -1.47 -16.64
CA PRO A 158 -1.46 -1.98 -17.07
C PRO A 158 -0.52 -0.82 -17.43
N PHE A 159 0.79 -1.02 -17.27
CA PHE A 159 1.75 -0.07 -17.80
C PHE A 159 1.89 -0.21 -19.33
N VAL A 160 2.07 0.91 -20.01
CA VAL A 160 2.34 0.93 -21.45
C VAL A 160 3.70 0.30 -21.78
N TYR A 161 4.64 0.42 -20.86
CA TYR A 161 5.98 -0.15 -20.98
C TYR A 161 6.06 -1.54 -20.37
N LYS A 162 6.64 -2.48 -21.12
CA LYS A 162 6.95 -3.84 -20.65
C LYS A 162 8.42 -3.94 -20.21
N HIS A 163 8.78 -5.03 -19.55
CA HIS A 163 10.18 -5.34 -19.31
C HIS A 163 10.93 -5.62 -20.63
N PRO A 164 12.14 -5.06 -20.88
CA PRO A 164 12.92 -4.18 -19.99
C PRO A 164 12.62 -2.68 -20.15
N GLU A 165 11.75 -2.28 -21.08
CA GLU A 165 11.48 -0.89 -21.44
C GLU A 165 10.97 -0.05 -20.25
N TYR A 166 10.18 -0.67 -19.37
CA TYR A 166 9.68 -0.04 -18.15
C TYR A 166 10.81 0.56 -17.31
N TRP A 167 11.83 -0.27 -16.99
CA TRP A 167 12.97 0.20 -16.23
C TRP A 167 13.85 1.19 -17.01
N GLN A 168 14.01 0.97 -18.32
CA GLN A 168 14.78 1.89 -19.15
C GLN A 168 14.14 3.28 -19.20
N LYS A 169 12.81 3.37 -19.25
CA LYS A 169 12.08 4.64 -19.16
C LYS A 169 12.32 5.32 -17.81
N ILE A 170 12.19 4.59 -16.69
CA ILE A 170 12.46 5.11 -15.34
C ILE A 170 13.91 5.60 -15.24
N ALA A 171 14.88 4.79 -15.66
CA ALA A 171 16.30 5.15 -15.57
C ALA A 171 16.64 6.40 -16.40
N LYS A 172 16.01 6.55 -17.58
CA LYS A 172 16.17 7.74 -18.43
C LYS A 172 15.57 8.97 -17.76
N ALA A 173 14.32 8.89 -17.32
CA ALA A 173 13.62 10.00 -16.67
C ALA A 173 14.32 10.43 -15.37
N SER A 174 14.74 9.48 -14.53
CA SER A 174 15.54 9.77 -13.34
C SER A 174 16.79 10.57 -13.62
N LYS A 175 17.50 10.23 -14.71
CA LYS A 175 18.69 10.98 -15.15
C LYS A 175 18.34 12.39 -15.65
N GLU A 176 17.27 12.53 -16.41
CA GLU A 176 16.83 13.81 -16.98
C GLU A 176 16.35 14.79 -15.89
N HIS A 177 15.66 14.28 -14.88
CA HIS A 177 15.15 15.08 -13.76
C HIS A 177 16.15 15.22 -12.59
N GLY A 178 17.25 14.47 -12.59
CA GLY A 178 18.22 14.50 -11.49
C GLY A 178 17.69 13.85 -10.19
N ASP A 179 16.65 13.04 -10.29
CA ASP A 179 15.99 12.37 -9.16
C ASP A 179 16.01 10.85 -9.38
N SER A 180 16.74 10.14 -8.53
CA SER A 180 16.92 8.67 -8.64
C SER A 180 15.64 7.88 -8.37
N THR A 181 14.59 8.51 -7.85
CA THR A 181 13.30 7.90 -7.56
C THR A 181 12.22 8.24 -8.59
N TYR A 182 12.52 9.10 -9.55
CA TYR A 182 11.56 9.59 -10.52
C TYR A 182 10.96 8.47 -11.38
N SER A 183 9.66 8.27 -11.29
CA SER A 183 8.91 7.26 -12.06
C SER A 183 7.58 7.78 -12.62
N LYS A 184 7.26 9.05 -12.41
CA LYS A 184 5.99 9.67 -12.80
C LYS A 184 5.63 9.45 -14.26
N ASP A 185 6.61 9.52 -15.17
CA ASP A 185 6.38 9.36 -16.60
C ASP A 185 5.73 8.02 -16.98
N VAL A 186 6.04 6.91 -16.28
CA VAL A 186 5.46 5.60 -16.65
C VAL A 186 3.97 5.54 -16.32
N PHE A 187 3.53 6.25 -15.29
CA PHE A 187 2.12 6.41 -14.94
C PHE A 187 1.41 7.35 -15.92
N ASP A 188 1.98 8.53 -16.14
CA ASP A 188 1.39 9.56 -17.03
C ASP A 188 1.27 9.02 -18.48
N ASP A 189 2.30 8.36 -19.00
CA ASP A 189 2.28 7.78 -20.34
C ASP A 189 1.22 6.65 -20.45
N SER A 190 1.03 5.86 -19.39
CA SER A 190 0.01 4.80 -19.37
C SER A 190 -1.41 5.38 -19.32
N GLU A 191 -1.65 6.42 -18.54
CA GLU A 191 -2.93 7.16 -18.56
C GLU A 191 -3.16 7.82 -19.93
N ALA A 192 -2.16 8.49 -20.50
CA ALA A 192 -2.24 9.14 -21.82
C ALA A 192 -2.50 8.15 -22.95
N ALA A 193 -2.02 6.91 -22.83
CA ALA A 193 -2.31 5.83 -23.76
C ALA A 193 -3.74 5.26 -23.63
N GLY A 194 -4.56 5.80 -22.71
CA GLY A 194 -5.94 5.35 -22.47
C GLY A 194 -6.06 3.99 -21.79
N LEU A 195 -5.02 3.57 -21.05
CA LEU A 195 -5.00 2.29 -20.37
C LEU A 195 -5.75 2.33 -19.02
N LEU A 196 -5.93 3.53 -18.42
CA LEU A 196 -6.76 3.71 -17.23
C LEU A 196 -8.24 3.64 -17.62
N LYS A 197 -8.99 2.75 -16.96
CA LYS A 197 -10.43 2.53 -17.18
C LYS A 197 -11.18 2.70 -15.87
N GLU A 198 -12.50 2.88 -15.95
CA GLU A 198 -13.37 3.06 -14.78
C GLU A 198 -13.24 1.93 -13.76
N GLU A 199 -13.15 0.70 -14.22
CA GLU A 199 -13.02 -0.50 -13.38
C GLU A 199 -11.71 -0.58 -12.58
N HIS A 200 -10.71 0.26 -12.90
CA HIS A 200 -9.43 0.30 -12.20
C HIS A 200 -9.44 1.24 -11.00
N PHE A 201 -10.41 2.19 -10.94
CA PHE A 201 -10.50 3.12 -9.82
C PHE A 201 -10.91 2.41 -8.53
N ILE A 202 -10.30 2.84 -7.44
CA ILE A 202 -10.65 2.37 -6.11
C ILE A 202 -12.00 2.98 -5.73
N PRO A 203 -13.00 2.18 -5.32
CA PRO A 203 -14.31 2.69 -4.93
C PRO A 203 -14.25 3.33 -3.53
N VAL A 204 -13.60 4.51 -3.43
CA VAL A 204 -13.41 5.22 -2.16
C VAL A 204 -14.72 5.63 -1.51
N GLU A 205 -15.78 5.77 -2.29
CA GLU A 205 -17.16 6.01 -1.84
C GLU A 205 -17.74 4.87 -0.99
N ASN A 206 -17.14 3.67 -1.07
CA ASN A 206 -17.52 2.51 -0.24
C ASN A 206 -16.77 2.46 1.10
N ILE A 207 -15.85 3.40 1.36
CA ILE A 207 -15.12 3.44 2.63
C ILE A 207 -16.04 3.93 3.73
N GLY A 208 -16.41 3.05 4.67
CA GLY A 208 -17.38 3.35 5.74
C GLY A 208 -16.83 4.21 6.88
N GLY A 209 -15.52 4.41 6.97
CA GLY A 209 -14.84 5.13 8.03
C GLY A 209 -14.39 6.54 7.62
N LYS A 210 -13.59 7.16 8.48
CA LYS A 210 -12.92 8.43 8.15
C LYS A 210 -11.76 8.16 7.20
N LEU A 211 -11.62 9.00 6.18
CA LEU A 211 -10.54 8.95 5.20
C LEU A 211 -9.68 10.22 5.31
N VAL A 212 -8.36 10.02 5.45
CA VAL A 212 -7.37 11.09 5.42
C VAL A 212 -6.42 10.81 4.28
N LEU A 213 -6.37 11.72 3.32
CA LEU A 213 -5.51 11.65 2.15
C LEU A 213 -4.42 12.71 2.25
N VAL A 214 -3.17 12.32 2.09
CA VAL A 214 -2.01 13.21 2.12
C VAL A 214 -1.18 12.98 0.87
N GLY A 215 -0.93 14.04 0.10
CA GLY A 215 -0.12 13.99 -1.12
C GLY A 215 0.86 15.15 -1.21
N ALA A 216 1.73 15.12 -2.21
CA ALA A 216 2.65 16.19 -2.56
C ALA A 216 2.27 16.77 -3.92
N GLU A 217 2.40 18.10 -4.08
CA GLU A 217 2.10 18.77 -5.36
C GLU A 217 3.16 18.46 -6.42
N ASP A 218 4.38 18.16 -6.01
CA ASP A 218 5.54 17.88 -6.86
C ASP A 218 6.05 16.44 -6.71
N ASP A 219 5.14 15.49 -6.47
CA ASP A 219 5.49 14.07 -6.33
C ASP A 219 6.16 13.54 -7.60
N SER A 220 7.37 13.02 -7.43
CA SER A 220 8.19 12.50 -8.53
C SER A 220 7.90 11.02 -8.88
N LEU A 221 7.17 10.32 -8.02
CA LEU A 221 6.81 8.91 -8.25
C LEU A 221 5.55 8.77 -9.11
N TRP A 222 4.50 9.55 -8.79
CA TRP A 222 3.25 9.68 -9.53
C TRP A 222 2.47 10.90 -9.05
N ASP A 223 1.45 11.34 -9.78
CA ASP A 223 0.73 12.59 -9.49
C ASP A 223 -0.28 12.44 -8.34
N THR A 224 0.22 12.37 -7.10
CA THR A 224 -0.63 12.19 -5.92
C THR A 224 -1.63 13.31 -5.73
N ALA A 225 -1.27 14.54 -6.05
CA ALA A 225 -2.18 15.68 -5.95
C ALA A 225 -3.37 15.57 -6.91
N LYS A 226 -3.15 15.16 -8.16
CA LYS A 226 -4.20 14.86 -9.14
C LYS A 226 -5.11 13.74 -8.64
N TYR A 227 -4.52 12.67 -8.12
CA TYR A 227 -5.25 11.48 -7.67
C TYR A 227 -6.12 11.77 -6.46
N ILE A 228 -5.60 12.53 -5.48
CA ILE A 228 -6.39 12.96 -4.31
C ILE A 228 -7.55 13.84 -4.74
N ARG A 229 -7.35 14.79 -5.66
CA ARG A 229 -8.45 15.62 -6.17
C ARG A 229 -9.53 14.80 -6.88
N ARG A 230 -9.17 13.73 -7.58
CA ARG A 230 -10.15 12.81 -8.18
C ARG A 230 -10.95 12.04 -7.12
N MET A 231 -10.29 11.59 -6.04
CA MET A 231 -10.98 10.90 -4.93
C MET A 231 -11.91 11.82 -4.15
N ASP A 232 -11.50 13.08 -3.91
CA ASP A 232 -12.31 14.08 -3.18
C ASP A 232 -13.59 14.45 -3.93
N ASN A 233 -13.65 14.25 -5.23
CA ASN A 233 -14.81 14.51 -6.08
C ASN A 233 -15.75 13.29 -6.22
N ARG A 234 -15.49 12.18 -5.57
CA ARG A 234 -16.31 10.96 -5.57
C ARG A 234 -17.07 10.78 -4.26
#